data_bf06664be79b115f5c7086ce1ecd9922
#
_entry.id   bf06664be79b115f5c7086ce1ecd9922
#
_cell.length_a   1.000
_cell.length_b   1.000
_cell.length_c   1.000
_cell.angle_alpha   90.00
_cell.angle_beta   90.00
_cell.angle_gamma   90.00
#
_symmetry.space_group_name_H-M   'P 1'
#
loop_
_entity.id
_entity.type
_entity.pdbx_description
1 polymer ?
#
loop_
_entity_poly.entity_id
_entity_poly.type
_entity_poly.pdbx_seq_one_letter_code
_entity_poly.pdbx_strand_id
1 'polypeptide(L)'
;YCAVPVAMAEDAAWVASGTTAEFEGTIPWLYREGGNATINSEDADHIKVTSDSKGIRPAGSESDKRLYSGDTITLGWDIGDTEGDIDDGSAGIDAKTTATIKWYSYSDNAGGGKTELTAAAGKTSYKITDGDRGRYIGVEIQPITQTGNPFQGTSLTLLDISTASGGGSDTDNVDPGPVVNQNLKVAIFEKDTSTNLIGGNTAIALNKTYVAKLYSDENQNGKYDAGTDVDVTANYDFAWVFNGNSKQLAAAGGIANASFDNNDIVIPQTNEQARTSLNGSDRDGKTGLAIPANGDGVQGYTLSIIYKHH
;
A
#
# COMPACT_ATOMS: atom_id res chain seq x y z
N TYR A 1 -63.24 47.83 68.55
CA TYR A 1 -62.85 47.37 67.25
C TYR A 1 -61.34 47.10 67.32
N CYS A 2 -60.94 45.84 67.25
CA CYS A 2 -59.56 45.45 67.13
C CYS A 2 -59.23 45.24 65.65
N ALA A 3 -58.41 46.10 65.08
CA ALA A 3 -57.91 45.95 63.73
C ALA A 3 -56.82 44.88 63.73
N VAL A 4 -57.09 43.79 63.05
CA VAL A 4 -56.07 42.78 62.81
C VAL A 4 -55.22 43.28 61.59
N PRO A 5 -53.91 43.39 61.77
CA PRO A 5 -53.08 43.74 60.61
C PRO A 5 -53.10 42.59 59.62
N VAL A 6 -53.52 42.87 58.37
CA VAL A 6 -53.35 41.97 57.26
C VAL A 6 -51.88 42.01 56.89
N ALA A 7 -51.16 40.93 57.21
CA ALA A 7 -49.81 40.75 56.68
C ALA A 7 -49.92 40.60 55.23
N MET A 8 -49.47 41.61 54.51
CA MET A 8 -49.21 41.50 53.06
C MET A 8 -48.08 40.46 52.87
N ALA A 9 -48.39 39.36 52.24
CA ALA A 9 -47.34 38.43 51.81
C ALA A 9 -46.37 39.19 50.90
N GLU A 10 -45.16 39.40 51.38
CA GLU A 10 -44.07 39.82 50.45
C GLU A 10 -44.00 38.82 49.33
N ASP A 11 -44.07 39.28 48.11
CA ASP A 11 -43.80 38.44 46.93
C ASP A 11 -42.41 37.84 47.10
N ALA A 12 -42.33 36.55 47.30
CA ALA A 12 -41.06 35.85 47.46
C ALA A 12 -40.27 36.04 46.19
N ALA A 13 -39.18 36.76 46.27
CA ALA A 13 -38.27 36.94 45.14
C ALA A 13 -37.53 35.64 44.84
N TRP A 14 -37.38 35.32 43.53
CA TRP A 14 -36.57 34.20 43.11
C TRP A 14 -35.11 34.44 43.48
N VAL A 15 -34.48 33.45 44.12
CA VAL A 15 -33.07 33.50 44.49
C VAL A 15 -32.35 32.44 43.66
N ALA A 16 -31.29 32.87 42.96
CA ALA A 16 -30.47 31.97 42.17
C ALA A 16 -29.55 31.13 43.10
N SER A 17 -29.46 29.86 42.84
CA SER A 17 -28.44 28.99 43.43
C SER A 17 -27.08 29.15 42.73
N GLY A 18 -26.04 28.49 43.23
CA GLY A 18 -24.80 28.27 42.48
C GLY A 18 -25.06 27.38 41.26
N THR A 19 -24.16 27.43 40.30
CA THR A 19 -24.21 26.67 39.07
C THR A 19 -23.54 25.29 39.20
N THR A 20 -23.95 24.33 38.39
CA THR A 20 -23.26 23.03 38.21
C THR A 20 -22.08 23.20 37.25
N ALA A 21 -21.32 22.14 37.01
CA ALA A 21 -20.46 22.02 35.82
C ALA A 21 -21.29 22.00 34.54
N GLU A 22 -20.62 22.17 33.43
CA GLU A 22 -21.23 22.10 32.08
C GLU A 22 -21.76 20.68 31.80
N PHE A 23 -22.74 20.58 30.90
CA PHE A 23 -23.15 19.31 30.32
C PHE A 23 -22.16 18.95 29.23
N GLU A 24 -21.73 17.71 29.21
CA GLU A 24 -20.86 17.16 28.16
C GLU A 24 -21.56 15.95 27.52
N GLY A 25 -21.50 15.88 26.20
CA GLY A 25 -21.97 14.78 25.40
C GLY A 25 -20.88 13.74 25.14
N THR A 26 -21.07 12.93 24.11
CA THR A 26 -20.11 11.93 23.67
C THR A 26 -19.12 12.51 22.65
N ILE A 27 -17.98 11.83 22.50
CA ILE A 27 -16.97 12.17 21.50
C ILE A 27 -17.49 11.72 20.12
N PRO A 28 -17.52 12.57 19.10
CA PRO A 28 -17.92 12.17 17.75
C PRO A 28 -16.93 11.18 17.15
N TRP A 29 -17.42 10.27 16.30
CA TRP A 29 -16.59 9.29 15.61
C TRP A 29 -16.91 9.26 14.11
N LEU A 30 -15.97 8.75 13.33
CA LEU A 30 -16.19 8.44 11.91
C LEU A 30 -16.85 7.08 11.78
N TYR A 31 -17.74 6.95 10.80
CA TYR A 31 -18.17 5.66 10.33
C TYR A 31 -18.24 5.67 8.80
N ARG A 32 -18.24 4.48 8.21
CA ARG A 32 -18.25 4.29 6.77
C ARG A 32 -19.48 4.94 6.13
N GLU A 33 -19.31 5.72 5.07
CA GLU A 33 -20.41 6.34 4.31
C GLU A 33 -21.49 5.30 3.96
N GLY A 34 -22.72 5.56 4.40
CA GLY A 34 -23.86 4.66 4.24
C GLY A 34 -23.81 3.40 5.10
N GLY A 35 -22.89 3.31 6.04
CA GLY A 35 -22.71 2.20 6.95
C GLY A 35 -23.53 2.32 8.23
N ASN A 36 -23.14 1.57 9.25
CA ASN A 36 -23.81 1.52 10.55
C ASN A 36 -23.19 2.53 11.53
N ALA A 37 -23.96 3.55 11.89
CA ALA A 37 -23.56 4.62 12.82
C ALA A 37 -23.42 4.17 14.28
N THR A 38 -23.81 2.94 14.65
CA THR A 38 -23.74 2.50 16.04
C THR A 38 -22.29 2.38 16.50
N ILE A 39 -21.94 3.05 17.59
CA ILE A 39 -20.61 2.91 18.21
C ILE A 39 -20.31 1.42 18.51
N ASN A 40 -19.09 0.99 18.25
CA ASN A 40 -18.64 -0.41 18.29
C ASN A 40 -19.21 -1.31 17.16
N SER A 41 -19.84 -0.75 16.12
CA SER A 41 -20.11 -1.48 14.89
C SER A 41 -18.81 -1.69 14.09
N GLU A 42 -18.85 -2.59 13.11
CA GLU A 42 -17.71 -2.81 12.18
C GLU A 42 -17.37 -1.54 11.37
N ASP A 43 -18.37 -0.66 11.20
CA ASP A 43 -18.22 0.57 10.44
C ASP A 43 -17.73 1.76 11.29
N ALA A 44 -17.67 1.62 12.63
CA ALA A 44 -17.18 2.68 13.50
C ALA A 44 -15.67 2.88 13.32
N ASP A 45 -15.23 4.14 13.29
CA ASP A 45 -13.85 4.55 13.04
C ASP A 45 -13.27 4.09 11.68
N HIS A 46 -14.16 3.92 10.70
CA HIS A 46 -13.80 3.55 9.34
C HIS A 46 -14.20 4.63 8.35
N ILE A 47 -13.61 4.53 7.16
CA ILE A 47 -14.00 5.34 6.00
C ILE A 47 -14.15 4.42 4.79
N LYS A 48 -15.02 4.82 3.87
CA LYS A 48 -15.13 4.19 2.56
C LYS A 48 -14.03 4.72 1.65
N VAL A 49 -13.37 3.83 0.92
CA VAL A 49 -12.34 4.19 -0.05
C VAL A 49 -12.70 3.65 -1.41
N THR A 50 -12.74 4.54 -2.41
CA THR A 50 -13.02 4.16 -3.80
C THR A 50 -11.95 4.68 -4.73
N SER A 51 -11.69 3.94 -5.81
CA SER A 51 -10.84 4.36 -6.93
C SER A 51 -11.67 4.47 -8.20
N ASP A 52 -11.40 5.48 -9.01
CA ASP A 52 -12.00 5.61 -10.34
C ASP A 52 -11.36 4.66 -11.38
N SER A 53 -10.29 3.95 -11.01
CA SER A 53 -9.56 2.98 -11.80
C SER A 53 -9.14 3.49 -13.19
N LYS A 54 -8.86 4.79 -13.32
CA LYS A 54 -8.47 5.42 -14.58
C LYS A 54 -6.97 5.37 -14.88
N GLY A 55 -6.16 4.92 -13.93
CA GLY A 55 -4.75 4.66 -14.15
C GLY A 55 -4.53 3.61 -15.24
N ILE A 56 -3.44 3.73 -15.98
CA ILE A 56 -3.14 2.82 -17.08
C ILE A 56 -2.75 1.46 -16.50
N ARG A 57 -3.57 0.44 -16.77
CA ARG A 57 -3.32 -0.95 -16.40
C ARG A 57 -2.76 -1.73 -17.58
N PRO A 58 -1.91 -2.76 -17.36
CA PRO A 58 -1.49 -3.66 -18.43
C PRO A 58 -2.70 -4.30 -19.13
N ALA A 59 -2.60 -4.57 -20.40
CA ALA A 59 -3.63 -5.26 -21.17
C ALA A 59 -3.97 -6.61 -20.49
N GLY A 60 -5.27 -6.86 -20.29
CA GLY A 60 -5.77 -8.04 -19.59
C GLY A 60 -5.81 -7.91 -18.05
N SER A 61 -5.47 -6.73 -17.51
CA SER A 61 -5.51 -6.42 -16.07
C SER A 61 -6.42 -5.23 -15.77
N GLU A 62 -7.40 -4.94 -16.62
CA GLU A 62 -8.30 -3.79 -16.50
C GLU A 62 -9.15 -3.86 -15.22
N SER A 63 -9.40 -5.07 -14.71
CA SER A 63 -10.13 -5.31 -13.45
C SER A 63 -9.25 -5.32 -12.20
N ASP A 64 -7.95 -5.06 -12.33
CA ASP A 64 -7.03 -5.00 -11.21
C ASP A 64 -7.41 -3.83 -10.28
N LYS A 65 -7.71 -4.15 -9.03
CA LYS A 65 -8.14 -3.20 -8.01
C LYS A 65 -6.98 -2.55 -7.24
N ARG A 66 -5.74 -2.95 -7.51
CA ARG A 66 -4.58 -2.25 -6.95
C ARG A 66 -4.52 -0.82 -7.47
N LEU A 67 -3.82 0.02 -6.74
CA LEU A 67 -3.65 1.41 -7.13
C LEU A 67 -2.59 1.56 -8.22
N TYR A 68 -2.92 2.34 -9.24
CA TYR A 68 -2.03 2.70 -10.35
C TYR A 68 -1.87 4.21 -10.44
N SER A 69 -0.73 4.68 -10.92
CA SER A 69 -0.56 6.09 -11.28
C SER A 69 -1.65 6.51 -12.27
N GLY A 70 -2.30 7.63 -11.99
CA GLY A 70 -3.44 8.13 -12.74
C GLY A 70 -4.81 7.80 -12.14
N ASP A 71 -4.90 6.85 -11.20
CA ASP A 71 -6.12 6.60 -10.43
C ASP A 71 -6.43 7.81 -9.54
N THR A 72 -7.71 8.05 -9.29
CA THR A 72 -8.17 9.00 -8.27
C THR A 72 -8.84 8.23 -7.15
N ILE A 73 -8.29 8.35 -5.95
CA ILE A 73 -8.86 7.79 -4.72
C ILE A 73 -9.81 8.82 -4.14
N THR A 74 -10.97 8.37 -3.66
CA THR A 74 -11.96 9.21 -2.99
C THR A 74 -12.37 8.58 -1.68
N LEU A 75 -12.44 9.42 -0.63
CA LEU A 75 -12.90 9.07 0.71
C LEU A 75 -14.38 9.38 0.86
N GLY A 76 -15.11 8.50 1.53
CA GLY A 76 -16.49 8.71 1.96
C GLY A 76 -16.65 8.30 3.42
N TRP A 77 -17.27 9.15 4.22
CA TRP A 77 -17.56 8.90 5.63
C TRP A 77 -18.83 9.62 6.05
N ASP A 78 -19.36 9.20 7.18
CA ASP A 78 -20.38 9.90 7.93
C ASP A 78 -19.88 10.13 9.37
N ILE A 79 -20.50 11.04 10.11
CA ILE A 79 -20.18 11.33 11.49
C ILE A 79 -21.22 10.70 12.41
N GLY A 80 -20.76 9.87 13.34
CA GLY A 80 -21.56 9.32 14.42
C GLY A 80 -21.39 10.18 15.68
N ASP A 81 -22.52 10.41 16.36
CA ASP A 81 -22.59 11.10 17.63
C ASP A 81 -23.87 10.67 18.33
N THR A 82 -23.83 10.43 19.67
CA THR A 82 -25.00 9.94 20.41
C THR A 82 -26.06 11.00 20.56
N GLU A 83 -25.67 12.25 20.72
CA GLU A 83 -26.54 13.39 20.91
C GLU A 83 -27.06 13.96 19.59
N GLY A 84 -26.46 13.55 18.49
CA GLY A 84 -26.83 13.99 17.13
C GLY A 84 -26.11 15.26 16.69
N ASP A 85 -24.93 15.49 17.22
CA ASP A 85 -24.05 16.58 16.76
C ASP A 85 -23.51 16.27 15.37
N ILE A 86 -23.44 17.30 14.53
CA ILE A 86 -23.15 17.19 13.10
C ILE A 86 -22.02 18.10 12.66
N ASP A 87 -21.37 17.77 11.55
CA ASP A 87 -20.48 18.64 10.79
C ASP A 87 -21.12 18.99 9.45
N ASP A 88 -22.31 19.57 9.47
CA ASP A 88 -23.01 20.00 8.28
C ASP A 88 -22.60 21.43 7.93
N GLY A 89 -21.71 21.57 6.96
CA GLY A 89 -21.39 22.88 6.37
C GLY A 89 -22.57 23.42 5.56
N SER A 90 -22.58 24.73 5.31
CA SER A 90 -23.63 25.42 4.53
C SER A 90 -23.88 24.86 3.13
N ALA A 91 -23.08 23.90 2.67
CA ALA A 91 -23.18 23.20 1.39
C ALA A 91 -23.49 21.70 1.54
N GLY A 92 -23.83 21.20 2.77
CA GLY A 92 -24.03 19.77 3.02
C GLY A 92 -22.76 18.92 2.94
N ILE A 93 -21.60 19.55 3.14
CA ILE A 93 -20.29 18.89 3.16
C ILE A 93 -19.73 19.02 4.57
N ASP A 94 -19.19 17.94 5.10
CA ASP A 94 -18.50 17.88 6.41
C ASP A 94 -17.25 18.78 6.41
N ALA A 95 -17.46 20.09 6.46
CA ALA A 95 -16.43 21.07 6.14
C ALA A 95 -15.28 21.10 7.14
N LYS A 96 -15.58 20.94 8.44
CA LYS A 96 -14.55 20.94 9.50
C LYS A 96 -13.74 19.65 9.47
N THR A 97 -14.41 18.53 9.35
CA THR A 97 -13.76 17.21 9.22
C THR A 97 -12.94 17.15 7.95
N THR A 98 -13.47 17.57 6.81
CA THR A 98 -12.73 17.64 5.53
C THR A 98 -11.45 18.44 5.67
N ALA A 99 -11.47 19.57 6.38
CA ALA A 99 -10.28 20.41 6.58
C ALA A 99 -9.16 19.72 7.37
N THR A 100 -9.45 18.64 8.11
CA THR A 100 -8.45 17.88 8.85
C THR A 100 -7.70 16.87 8.00
N ILE A 101 -8.20 16.56 6.80
CA ILE A 101 -7.63 15.51 5.94
C ILE A 101 -6.20 15.84 5.56
N LYS A 102 -5.31 14.89 5.81
CA LYS A 102 -3.92 14.92 5.36
C LYS A 102 -3.60 13.63 4.64
N TRP A 103 -3.08 13.73 3.44
CA TRP A 103 -2.65 12.60 2.64
C TRP A 103 -1.15 12.39 2.79
N TYR A 104 -0.74 11.13 2.80
CA TYR A 104 0.66 10.73 2.94
C TYR A 104 1.02 9.62 1.96
N SER A 105 2.30 9.56 1.63
CA SER A 105 2.88 8.37 1.03
C SER A 105 3.97 7.78 1.94
N TYR A 106 4.07 6.45 1.98
CA TYR A 106 4.99 5.71 2.84
C TYR A 106 5.83 4.74 2.02
N SER A 107 7.06 4.43 2.48
CA SER A 107 7.91 3.42 1.85
C SER A 107 7.47 1.99 2.17
N ASP A 108 6.73 1.81 3.25
CA ASP A 108 6.22 0.52 3.73
C ASP A 108 4.86 0.69 4.42
N ASN A 109 4.20 -0.41 4.71
CA ASN A 109 2.89 -0.43 5.39
C ASN A 109 2.98 -0.27 6.92
N ALA A 110 4.17 -0.06 7.45
CA ALA A 110 4.40 0.22 8.87
C ALA A 110 4.60 1.72 9.16
N GLY A 111 4.51 2.57 8.13
CA GLY A 111 4.62 4.03 8.24
C GLY A 111 6.04 4.56 8.02
N GLY A 112 6.97 3.74 7.53
CA GLY A 112 8.32 4.17 7.17
C GLY A 112 8.33 5.17 6.03
N GLY A 113 9.34 6.05 5.97
CA GLY A 113 9.53 7.00 4.89
C GLY A 113 8.33 7.93 4.63
N LYS A 114 7.61 8.33 5.69
CA LYS A 114 6.42 9.20 5.63
C LYS A 114 6.72 10.50 4.88
N THR A 115 5.93 10.79 3.86
CA THR A 115 5.97 12.04 3.09
C THR A 115 4.57 12.59 2.98
N GLU A 116 4.35 13.84 3.39
CA GLU A 116 3.04 14.50 3.28
C GLU A 116 2.78 14.96 1.84
N LEU A 117 1.59 14.64 1.34
CA LEU A 117 1.10 15.04 0.01
C LEU A 117 0.32 16.37 0.13
N THR A 118 1.05 17.44 0.43
CA THR A 118 0.49 18.75 0.82
C THR A 118 -0.49 19.33 -0.20
N ALA A 119 -0.34 19.05 -1.49
CA ALA A 119 -1.26 19.49 -2.53
C ALA A 119 -2.68 18.91 -2.40
N ALA A 120 -2.82 17.81 -1.63
CA ALA A 120 -4.10 17.15 -1.36
C ALA A 120 -4.63 17.42 0.06
N ALA A 121 -3.96 18.23 0.88
CA ALA A 121 -4.43 18.58 2.21
C ALA A 121 -5.83 19.22 2.16
N GLY A 122 -6.73 18.77 3.04
CA GLY A 122 -8.12 19.25 3.10
C GLY A 122 -8.98 18.82 1.91
N LYS A 123 -8.57 17.82 1.13
CA LYS A 123 -9.34 17.30 -0.01
C LYS A 123 -9.82 15.88 0.25
N THR A 124 -11.05 15.58 -0.15
CA THR A 124 -11.66 14.24 -0.06
C THR A 124 -11.10 13.28 -1.09
N SER A 125 -10.34 13.76 -2.07
CA SER A 125 -9.76 12.91 -3.11
C SER A 125 -8.29 13.24 -3.36
N TYR A 126 -7.56 12.19 -3.78
CA TYR A 126 -6.18 12.31 -4.22
C TYR A 126 -5.96 11.58 -5.54
N LYS A 127 -5.38 12.28 -6.51
CA LYS A 127 -4.95 11.66 -7.77
C LYS A 127 -3.53 11.14 -7.64
N ILE A 128 -3.37 9.84 -7.78
CA ILE A 128 -2.08 9.16 -7.71
C ILE A 128 -1.18 9.61 -8.87
N THR A 129 0.05 9.94 -8.54
CA THR A 129 1.08 10.40 -9.47
C THR A 129 2.12 9.33 -9.74
N ASP A 130 2.99 9.57 -10.71
CA ASP A 130 4.14 8.68 -10.98
C ASP A 130 5.14 8.64 -9.83
N GLY A 131 5.24 9.70 -9.04
CA GLY A 131 6.08 9.75 -7.85
C GLY A 131 5.63 8.86 -6.69
N ASP A 132 4.39 8.34 -6.77
CA ASP A 132 3.83 7.45 -5.74
C ASP A 132 4.06 5.97 -6.04
N ARG A 133 4.64 5.63 -7.18
CA ARG A 133 4.91 4.24 -7.56
C ARG A 133 5.76 3.53 -6.53
N GLY A 134 5.35 2.32 -6.17
CA GLY A 134 6.01 1.51 -5.15
C GLY A 134 5.81 2.02 -3.71
N ARG A 135 5.01 3.08 -3.51
CA ARG A 135 4.72 3.64 -2.20
C ARG A 135 3.29 3.32 -1.77
N TYR A 136 3.09 3.22 -0.47
CA TYR A 136 1.77 3.08 0.13
C TYR A 136 1.14 4.45 0.29
N ILE A 137 -0.12 4.59 -0.06
CA ILE A 137 -0.88 5.83 0.15
C ILE A 137 -1.65 5.69 1.45
N GLY A 138 -1.57 6.70 2.30
CA GLY A 138 -2.27 6.75 3.57
C GLY A 138 -2.97 8.08 3.80
N VAL A 139 -3.76 8.13 4.85
CA VAL A 139 -4.53 9.32 5.23
C VAL A 139 -4.63 9.46 6.72
N GLU A 140 -4.66 10.70 7.20
CA GLU A 140 -5.11 11.07 8.54
C GLU A 140 -6.37 11.92 8.39
N ILE A 141 -7.40 11.63 9.20
CA ILE A 141 -8.65 12.37 9.25
C ILE A 141 -9.17 12.39 10.68
N GLN A 142 -9.68 13.53 11.14
CA GLN A 142 -10.25 13.70 12.47
C GLN A 142 -11.69 14.19 12.39
N PRO A 143 -12.67 13.50 12.99
CA PRO A 143 -14.03 14.00 13.03
C PRO A 143 -14.12 15.26 13.89
N ILE A 144 -14.71 16.31 13.35
CA ILE A 144 -14.96 17.58 14.02
C ILE A 144 -16.39 17.99 13.73
N THR A 145 -17.20 18.16 14.78
CA THR A 145 -18.58 18.63 14.67
C THR A 145 -18.67 20.16 14.77
N GLN A 146 -19.75 20.73 14.28
CA GLN A 146 -20.06 22.17 14.40
C GLN A 146 -20.81 22.49 15.69
N THR A 147 -21.47 21.51 16.24
CA THR A 147 -22.24 21.58 17.49
C THR A 147 -21.68 20.60 18.49
N GLY A 148 -22.12 20.68 19.74
CA GLY A 148 -21.73 19.76 20.79
C GLY A 148 -20.49 20.14 21.59
N ASN A 149 -20.31 19.42 22.68
CA ASN A 149 -19.16 19.47 23.57
C ASN A 149 -18.96 18.09 24.22
N PRO A 150 -17.85 17.34 23.94
CA PRO A 150 -16.74 17.72 23.05
C PRO A 150 -17.10 17.69 21.55
N PHE A 151 -16.44 18.52 20.76
CA PHE A 151 -16.67 18.65 19.32
C PHE A 151 -15.60 17.98 18.45
N GLN A 152 -14.56 17.42 19.05
CA GLN A 152 -13.45 16.75 18.37
C GLN A 152 -13.38 15.29 18.78
N GLY A 153 -13.36 14.41 17.80
CA GLY A 153 -13.16 12.98 18.01
C GLY A 153 -11.72 12.53 17.84
N THR A 154 -11.51 11.22 17.91
CA THR A 154 -10.21 10.60 17.73
C THR A 154 -9.81 10.63 16.25
N SER A 155 -8.55 10.98 15.96
CA SER A 155 -8.02 10.92 14.62
C SER A 155 -7.88 9.47 14.14
N LEU A 156 -8.36 9.20 12.94
CA LEU A 156 -8.11 7.95 12.22
C LEU A 156 -6.86 8.11 11.37
N THR A 157 -5.93 7.15 11.46
CA THR A 157 -4.73 7.10 10.63
C THR A 157 -4.70 5.78 9.89
N LEU A 158 -4.68 5.84 8.55
CA LEU A 158 -4.51 4.69 7.68
C LEU A 158 -3.14 4.79 7.02
N LEU A 159 -2.31 3.77 7.17
CA LEU A 159 -0.97 3.69 6.57
C LEU A 159 -1.03 3.11 5.14
N ASP A 160 -2.05 2.33 4.86
CA ASP A 160 -2.42 1.83 3.55
C ASP A 160 -3.91 2.10 3.34
N ILE A 161 -4.25 2.86 2.33
CA ILE A 161 -5.61 3.35 2.08
C ILE A 161 -6.58 2.28 1.56
N SER A 162 -6.14 1.03 1.48
CA SER A 162 -7.01 -0.08 1.08
C SER A 162 -8.07 -0.39 2.13
N THR A 163 -9.13 -1.09 1.73
CA THR A 163 -10.18 -1.59 2.63
C THR A 163 -9.66 -2.47 3.75
N ALA A 164 -8.68 -3.33 3.46
CA ALA A 164 -8.10 -4.21 4.47
C ALA A 164 -7.42 -3.41 5.59
N SER A 165 -6.80 -2.27 5.27
CA SER A 165 -6.20 -1.37 6.27
C SER A 165 -7.20 -0.42 6.89
N GLY A 166 -8.28 -0.10 6.18
CA GLY A 166 -9.39 0.69 6.67
C GLY A 166 -10.29 -0.05 7.64
N GLY A 167 -10.17 -1.38 7.70
CA GLY A 167 -10.84 -2.23 8.68
C GLY A 167 -12.35 -2.29 8.47
N GLY A 168 -12.90 -2.36 7.35
CA GLY A 168 -14.32 -2.50 7.10
C GLY A 168 -14.67 -3.77 6.34
N SER A 169 -15.94 -4.10 6.27
CA SER A 169 -16.43 -5.10 5.36
C SER A 169 -16.20 -4.63 3.93
N ASP A 170 -15.56 -5.46 3.19
CA ASP A 170 -14.91 -5.21 1.93
C ASP A 170 -15.87 -4.95 0.76
N THR A 171 -16.46 -3.75 0.71
CA THR A 171 -17.20 -3.27 -0.45
C THR A 171 -16.46 -2.22 -1.26
N ASP A 172 -15.30 -1.77 -0.79
CA ASP A 172 -14.46 -0.83 -1.52
C ASP A 172 -13.79 -1.54 -2.70
N ASN A 173 -13.33 -0.79 -3.66
CA ASN A 173 -12.75 -1.34 -4.87
C ASN A 173 -11.23 -1.16 -4.96
N VAL A 174 -10.56 -1.08 -3.81
CA VAL A 174 -9.11 -0.90 -3.72
C VAL A 174 -8.49 -2.07 -2.98
N ASP A 175 -7.59 -2.80 -3.63
CA ASP A 175 -6.82 -3.87 -3.02
C ASP A 175 -5.67 -3.33 -2.15
N PRO A 176 -5.28 -4.05 -1.07
CA PRO A 176 -4.12 -3.70 -0.26
C PRO A 176 -2.82 -3.63 -1.05
N GLY A 177 -1.93 -2.79 -0.59
CA GLY A 177 -0.57 -2.73 -1.11
C GLY A 177 -0.17 -1.39 -1.70
N PRO A 178 1.07 -1.30 -2.14
CA PRO A 178 1.60 -0.07 -2.71
C PRO A 178 1.02 0.21 -4.09
N VAL A 179 1.13 1.46 -4.54
CA VAL A 179 0.88 1.84 -5.93
C VAL A 179 1.75 0.98 -6.85
N VAL A 180 1.12 0.35 -7.85
CA VAL A 180 1.82 -0.56 -8.77
C VAL A 180 2.90 0.20 -9.54
N ASN A 181 4.09 -0.37 -9.55
CA ASN A 181 5.19 0.16 -10.35
C ASN A 181 5.13 -0.40 -11.77
N GLN A 182 4.48 0.32 -12.68
CA GLN A 182 4.32 -0.09 -14.08
C GLN A 182 5.62 -0.11 -14.87
N ASN A 183 6.62 0.61 -14.42
CA ASN A 183 7.92 0.69 -15.08
C ASN A 183 8.93 -0.31 -14.50
N LEU A 184 8.46 -1.22 -13.63
CA LEU A 184 9.33 -2.24 -13.07
C LEU A 184 9.92 -3.10 -14.18
N LYS A 185 11.23 -3.14 -14.25
CA LYS A 185 12.02 -3.92 -15.17
C LYS A 185 13.00 -4.79 -14.39
N VAL A 186 13.47 -5.82 -15.07
CA VAL A 186 14.54 -6.68 -14.56
C VAL A 186 15.74 -6.55 -15.48
N ALA A 187 16.92 -6.46 -14.90
CA ALA A 187 18.18 -6.58 -15.60
C ALA A 187 19.01 -7.70 -14.97
N ILE A 188 19.72 -8.44 -15.79
CA ILE A 188 20.71 -9.44 -15.35
C ILE A 188 22.05 -9.05 -15.96
N PHE A 189 23.06 -8.94 -15.11
CA PHE A 189 24.42 -8.56 -15.48
C PHE A 189 25.40 -9.66 -15.13
N GLU A 190 26.50 -9.80 -15.86
CA GLU A 190 27.70 -10.39 -15.31
C GLU A 190 28.24 -9.43 -14.23
N LYS A 191 28.64 -9.94 -13.09
CA LYS A 191 29.13 -9.12 -11.97
C LYS A 191 30.23 -8.17 -12.44
N ASP A 192 30.17 -6.94 -11.94
CA ASP A 192 31.11 -5.84 -12.29
C ASP A 192 30.99 -5.35 -13.75
N THR A 193 29.90 -5.67 -14.45
CA THR A 193 29.56 -5.13 -15.76
C THR A 193 28.24 -4.35 -15.72
N SER A 194 27.94 -3.57 -16.76
CA SER A 194 26.71 -2.80 -16.89
C SER A 194 25.82 -3.21 -18.06
N THR A 195 26.21 -4.27 -18.80
CA THR A 195 25.42 -4.73 -19.95
C THR A 195 24.32 -5.66 -19.49
N ASN A 196 23.06 -5.26 -19.69
CA ASN A 196 21.92 -6.14 -19.43
C ASN A 196 21.90 -7.31 -20.43
N LEU A 197 21.92 -8.52 -19.91
CA LEU A 197 21.94 -9.76 -20.70
C LEU A 197 20.55 -10.23 -21.13
N ILE A 198 19.48 -9.68 -20.55
CA ILE A 198 18.08 -10.03 -20.91
C ILE A 198 17.81 -9.53 -22.33
N GLY A 199 17.30 -10.42 -23.18
CA GLY A 199 17.02 -10.12 -24.60
C GLY A 199 18.24 -9.97 -25.47
N GLY A 200 19.44 -10.14 -24.92
CA GLY A 200 20.69 -10.15 -25.68
C GLY A 200 20.92 -11.45 -26.47
N ASN A 201 21.75 -11.39 -27.49
CA ASN A 201 22.15 -12.53 -28.31
C ASN A 201 23.52 -13.12 -27.91
N THR A 202 24.18 -12.53 -26.91
CA THR A 202 25.48 -12.99 -26.43
C THR A 202 25.26 -14.15 -25.47
N ALA A 203 25.91 -15.26 -25.68
CA ALA A 203 25.88 -16.40 -24.78
C ALA A 203 26.50 -16.00 -23.42
N ILE A 204 25.83 -16.39 -22.33
CA ILE A 204 26.37 -16.24 -20.97
C ILE A 204 27.40 -17.31 -20.70
N ALA A 205 28.41 -16.98 -19.91
CA ALA A 205 29.59 -17.82 -19.72
C ALA A 205 29.53 -18.63 -18.41
N LEU A 206 30.21 -19.79 -18.42
CA LEU A 206 30.51 -20.53 -17.20
C LEU A 206 31.60 -19.82 -16.38
N ASN A 207 31.75 -20.22 -15.13
CA ASN A 207 32.73 -19.65 -14.17
C ASN A 207 32.57 -18.14 -13.97
N LYS A 208 31.32 -17.69 -13.92
CA LYS A 208 30.93 -16.28 -13.74
C LYS A 208 29.86 -16.14 -12.67
N THR A 209 29.80 -14.96 -12.10
CA THR A 209 28.75 -14.54 -11.19
C THR A 209 27.79 -13.61 -11.91
N TYR A 210 26.50 -13.85 -11.74
CA TYR A 210 25.46 -13.02 -12.32
C TYR A 210 24.65 -12.35 -11.21
N VAL A 211 24.29 -11.09 -11.47
CA VAL A 211 23.57 -10.20 -10.56
C VAL A 211 22.22 -9.86 -11.19
N ALA A 212 21.15 -9.97 -10.43
CA ALA A 212 19.84 -9.50 -10.84
C ALA A 212 19.56 -8.13 -10.21
N LYS A 213 18.97 -7.24 -10.98
CA LYS A 213 18.40 -5.97 -10.50
C LYS A 213 16.96 -5.84 -10.93
N LEU A 214 16.12 -5.44 -9.96
CA LEU A 214 14.81 -4.91 -10.24
C LEU A 214 14.89 -3.39 -10.14
N TYR A 215 14.40 -2.69 -11.15
CA TYR A 215 14.52 -1.24 -11.21
C TYR A 215 13.27 -0.59 -11.78
N SER A 216 13.00 0.64 -11.34
CA SER A 216 12.01 1.50 -11.98
C SER A 216 12.68 2.23 -13.13
N ASP A 217 12.22 1.95 -14.34
CA ASP A 217 12.72 2.55 -15.58
C ASP A 217 12.08 3.95 -15.73
N GLU A 218 12.72 4.96 -15.12
CA GLU A 218 12.16 6.32 -15.02
C GLU A 218 12.14 7.05 -16.36
N ASN A 219 13.08 6.77 -17.22
CA ASN A 219 13.15 7.38 -18.55
C ASN A 219 12.48 6.54 -19.66
N GLN A 220 11.95 5.36 -19.32
CA GLN A 220 11.19 4.45 -20.17
C GLN A 220 11.98 3.99 -21.42
N ASN A 221 13.29 3.88 -21.31
CA ASN A 221 14.15 3.45 -22.42
C ASN A 221 14.41 1.93 -22.46
N GLY A 222 13.90 1.18 -21.44
CA GLY A 222 14.04 -0.27 -21.31
C GLY A 222 15.42 -0.75 -20.88
N LYS A 223 16.30 0.16 -20.44
CA LYS A 223 17.64 -0.14 -19.94
C LYS A 223 17.80 0.33 -18.52
N TYR A 224 18.69 -0.30 -17.77
CA TYR A 224 19.06 0.21 -16.45
C TYR A 224 20.14 1.29 -16.59
N ASP A 225 19.81 2.51 -16.25
CA ASP A 225 20.70 3.66 -16.28
C ASP A 225 20.98 4.13 -14.85
N ALA A 226 22.15 3.76 -14.32
CA ALA A 226 22.55 4.15 -12.98
C ALA A 226 22.55 5.69 -12.81
N GLY A 227 21.84 6.19 -11.82
CA GLY A 227 21.68 7.62 -11.54
C GLY A 227 20.45 8.26 -12.17
N THR A 228 19.76 7.58 -13.12
CA THR A 228 18.46 7.97 -13.65
C THR A 228 17.38 7.05 -13.11
N ASP A 229 17.59 5.74 -13.24
CA ASP A 229 16.65 4.74 -12.77
C ASP A 229 16.83 4.45 -11.29
N VAL A 230 15.75 4.04 -10.65
CA VAL A 230 15.76 3.70 -9.22
C VAL A 230 15.90 2.19 -9.07
N ASP A 231 16.96 1.75 -8.40
CA ASP A 231 17.13 0.35 -7.99
C ASP A 231 16.14 0.04 -6.85
N VAL A 232 15.19 -0.83 -7.11
CA VAL A 232 14.16 -1.26 -6.16
C VAL A 232 14.32 -2.73 -5.75
N THR A 233 15.43 -3.35 -6.05
CA THR A 233 15.71 -4.78 -5.79
C THR A 233 15.43 -5.14 -4.32
N ALA A 234 15.77 -4.25 -3.40
CA ALA A 234 15.57 -4.47 -1.96
C ALA A 234 14.09 -4.57 -1.52
N ASN A 235 13.14 -4.19 -2.39
CA ASN A 235 11.71 -4.26 -2.10
C ASN A 235 11.08 -5.59 -2.56
N TYR A 236 11.90 -6.48 -3.12
CA TYR A 236 11.42 -7.72 -3.74
C TYR A 236 12.20 -8.92 -3.26
N ASP A 237 11.48 -10.02 -3.08
CA ASP A 237 12.09 -11.35 -3.07
C ASP A 237 12.24 -11.84 -4.50
N PHE A 238 13.35 -12.46 -4.81
CA PHE A 238 13.56 -13.10 -6.11
C PHE A 238 14.30 -14.43 -6.00
N ALA A 239 14.07 -15.29 -6.98
CA ALA A 239 14.75 -16.57 -7.13
C ALA A 239 15.17 -16.78 -8.59
N TRP A 240 16.31 -17.42 -8.79
CA TRP A 240 16.86 -17.72 -10.09
C TRP A 240 16.17 -18.92 -10.74
N VAL A 241 15.92 -18.82 -12.04
CA VAL A 241 15.30 -19.88 -12.84
C VAL A 241 16.11 -20.11 -14.11
N PHE A 242 16.43 -21.38 -14.33
CA PHE A 242 17.00 -21.88 -15.58
C PHE A 242 15.86 -22.27 -16.51
N ASN A 243 15.79 -21.73 -17.71
CA ASN A 243 14.70 -21.97 -18.65
C ASN A 243 15.18 -22.75 -19.85
N GLY A 244 14.25 -23.47 -20.49
CA GLY A 244 14.53 -24.31 -21.65
C GLY A 244 15.07 -25.67 -21.24
N ASN A 245 15.93 -26.24 -22.08
CA ASN A 245 16.47 -27.57 -21.89
C ASN A 245 18.00 -27.58 -22.04
N SER A 246 18.66 -28.51 -21.38
CA SER A 246 20.09 -28.74 -21.60
C SER A 246 20.37 -29.14 -23.05
N LYS A 247 21.58 -28.81 -23.52
CA LYS A 247 21.87 -28.81 -24.95
C LYS A 247 21.84 -30.18 -25.62
N GLN A 248 22.36 -31.21 -24.94
CA GLN A 248 22.47 -32.54 -25.50
C GLN A 248 21.46 -33.54 -24.86
N LEU A 249 21.26 -33.44 -23.56
CA LEU A 249 20.39 -34.41 -22.86
C LEU A 249 18.94 -33.95 -22.77
N ALA A 250 18.65 -32.76 -23.25
CA ALA A 250 17.30 -32.16 -23.20
C ALA A 250 16.65 -32.18 -21.79
N ALA A 251 17.47 -32.17 -20.72
CA ALA A 251 16.98 -32.07 -19.35
C ALA A 251 16.30 -30.73 -19.14
N ALA A 252 15.09 -30.72 -18.60
CA ALA A 252 14.31 -29.50 -18.38
C ALA A 252 14.98 -28.60 -17.34
N GLY A 253 14.84 -27.29 -17.55
CA GLY A 253 15.24 -26.28 -16.58
C GLY A 253 14.35 -26.29 -15.34
N GLY A 254 14.61 -25.37 -14.40
CA GLY A 254 13.87 -25.28 -13.15
C GLY A 254 14.41 -24.16 -12.27
N ILE A 255 13.82 -24.03 -11.07
CA ILE A 255 14.26 -23.05 -10.08
C ILE A 255 15.55 -23.56 -9.42
N ALA A 256 16.51 -22.64 -9.29
CA ALA A 256 17.82 -22.95 -8.71
C ALA A 256 17.74 -23.21 -7.20
N ASN A 257 18.84 -23.63 -6.61
CA ASN A 257 18.99 -23.81 -5.16
C ASN A 257 18.62 -22.54 -4.41
N ALA A 258 17.84 -22.68 -3.34
CA ALA A 258 17.35 -21.56 -2.52
C ALA A 258 18.46 -20.75 -1.85
N SER A 259 19.69 -21.25 -1.77
CA SER A 259 20.83 -20.48 -1.27
C SER A 259 21.17 -19.26 -2.12
N PHE A 260 20.66 -19.21 -3.35
CA PHE A 260 20.82 -18.08 -4.27
C PHE A 260 19.61 -17.14 -4.29
N ASP A 261 18.58 -17.40 -3.47
CA ASP A 261 17.43 -16.50 -3.37
C ASP A 261 17.89 -15.15 -2.78
N ASN A 262 17.49 -14.05 -3.42
CA ASN A 262 17.89 -12.68 -3.08
C ASN A 262 19.41 -12.42 -3.13
N ASN A 263 20.17 -13.29 -3.76
CA ASN A 263 21.62 -13.21 -3.86
C ASN A 263 22.12 -13.35 -5.30
N ASP A 264 23.35 -12.94 -5.55
CA ASP A 264 24.04 -13.22 -6.79
C ASP A 264 24.15 -14.73 -7.03
N ILE A 265 24.01 -15.18 -8.26
CA ILE A 265 24.21 -16.58 -8.62
C ILE A 265 25.59 -16.82 -9.19
N VAL A 266 26.30 -17.80 -8.64
CA VAL A 266 27.60 -18.23 -9.13
C VAL A 266 27.41 -19.44 -10.04
N ILE A 267 27.79 -19.31 -11.30
CA ILE A 267 27.76 -20.40 -12.27
C ILE A 267 29.12 -21.09 -12.25
N PRO A 268 29.21 -22.37 -11.82
CA PRO A 268 30.49 -23.06 -11.73
C PRO A 268 31.13 -23.36 -13.08
N GLN A 269 32.42 -23.72 -13.03
CA GLN A 269 33.20 -24.08 -14.22
C GLN A 269 32.81 -25.47 -14.77
N THR A 270 32.54 -26.44 -13.89
CA THR A 270 32.31 -27.81 -14.33
C THR A 270 30.86 -28.23 -14.19
N ASN A 271 30.43 -29.18 -15.04
CA ASN A 271 29.08 -29.72 -15.03
C ASN A 271 28.72 -30.36 -13.68
N GLU A 272 29.68 -31.05 -13.07
CA GLU A 272 29.46 -31.68 -11.75
C GLU A 272 29.31 -30.64 -10.63
N GLN A 273 30.12 -29.60 -10.64
CA GLN A 273 29.94 -28.49 -9.69
C GLN A 273 28.59 -27.78 -9.89
N ALA A 274 28.15 -27.58 -11.13
CA ALA A 274 26.85 -27.02 -11.43
C ALA A 274 25.73 -27.91 -10.86
N ARG A 275 25.79 -29.22 -11.06
CA ARG A 275 24.84 -30.19 -10.51
C ARG A 275 24.76 -30.10 -8.99
N THR A 276 25.87 -30.04 -8.30
CA THR A 276 25.92 -30.08 -6.83
C THR A 276 25.53 -28.78 -6.17
N SER A 277 25.79 -27.63 -6.82
CA SER A 277 25.52 -26.30 -6.24
C SER A 277 24.21 -25.68 -6.67
N LEU A 278 23.75 -25.93 -7.92
CA LEU A 278 22.61 -25.22 -8.52
C LEU A 278 21.29 -25.99 -8.45
N ASN A 279 21.33 -27.35 -8.31
CA ASN A 279 20.09 -28.10 -8.21
C ASN A 279 19.23 -27.61 -7.06
N GLY A 280 17.95 -27.43 -7.33
CA GLY A 280 16.95 -26.91 -6.39
C GLY A 280 15.80 -27.87 -6.17
N SER A 281 14.97 -27.58 -5.18
CA SER A 281 13.71 -28.29 -4.92
C SER A 281 12.54 -27.52 -5.46
N ASP A 282 11.41 -28.18 -5.71
CA ASP A 282 10.15 -27.55 -6.10
C ASP A 282 9.75 -26.50 -5.06
N ARG A 283 9.51 -25.29 -5.52
CA ARG A 283 9.01 -24.17 -4.71
C ARG A 283 8.48 -23.03 -5.58
N ASP A 284 7.70 -22.15 -4.98
CA ASP A 284 7.17 -20.93 -5.64
C ASP A 284 6.47 -21.22 -6.98
N GLY A 285 5.77 -22.36 -7.06
CA GLY A 285 5.07 -22.81 -8.26
C GLY A 285 5.99 -23.25 -9.41
N LYS A 286 7.28 -23.48 -9.14
CA LYS A 286 8.27 -23.95 -10.10
C LYS A 286 8.85 -25.30 -9.69
N THR A 287 9.09 -26.15 -10.69
CA THR A 287 9.86 -27.37 -10.50
C THR A 287 11.32 -27.02 -10.21
N GLY A 288 11.95 -27.75 -9.29
CA GLY A 288 13.37 -27.59 -8.96
C GLY A 288 14.26 -27.93 -10.15
N LEU A 289 15.35 -27.19 -10.31
CA LEU A 289 16.38 -27.53 -11.27
C LEU A 289 17.00 -28.89 -10.91
N ALA A 290 17.04 -29.81 -11.84
CA ALA A 290 17.57 -31.17 -11.67
C ALA A 290 18.58 -31.49 -12.78
N ILE A 291 19.78 -30.94 -12.66
CA ILE A 291 20.90 -31.25 -13.57
C ILE A 291 21.31 -32.73 -13.39
N PRO A 292 21.27 -33.56 -14.43
CA PRO A 292 21.63 -34.97 -14.34
C PRO A 292 23.13 -35.20 -14.04
N ALA A 293 23.45 -36.31 -13.39
CA ALA A 293 24.83 -36.80 -13.28
C ALA A 293 25.39 -37.09 -14.69
N ASN A 294 26.62 -36.70 -14.94
CA ASN A 294 27.28 -36.82 -16.25
C ASN A 294 26.53 -36.07 -17.36
N GLY A 295 25.74 -35.02 -17.01
CA GLY A 295 24.97 -34.20 -17.94
C GLY A 295 25.72 -32.98 -18.45
N ASP A 296 24.97 -32.15 -19.16
CA ASP A 296 25.48 -30.94 -19.81
C ASP A 296 25.78 -29.78 -18.81
N GLY A 297 25.60 -30.01 -17.51
CA GLY A 297 25.60 -28.90 -16.53
C GLY A 297 24.51 -27.89 -16.84
N VAL A 298 24.88 -26.62 -16.95
CA VAL A 298 23.92 -25.56 -17.32
C VAL A 298 23.90 -25.21 -18.80
N GLN A 299 24.67 -25.91 -19.62
CA GLN A 299 24.80 -25.59 -21.04
C GLN A 299 23.48 -25.86 -21.77
N GLY A 300 22.97 -24.84 -22.45
CA GLY A 300 21.70 -24.87 -23.19
C GLY A 300 20.56 -24.15 -22.48
N TYR A 301 20.59 -23.96 -21.18
CA TYR A 301 19.60 -23.15 -20.47
C TYR A 301 19.83 -21.67 -20.69
N THR A 302 18.74 -20.90 -20.56
CA THR A 302 18.79 -19.47 -20.36
C THR A 302 18.49 -19.13 -18.90
N LEU A 303 18.93 -17.97 -18.42
CA LEU A 303 18.80 -17.56 -17.03
C LEU A 303 17.77 -16.44 -16.91
N SER A 304 16.90 -16.54 -15.90
CA SER A 304 15.95 -15.51 -15.53
C SER A 304 15.75 -15.51 -14.00
N ILE A 305 14.92 -14.60 -13.52
CA ILE A 305 14.40 -14.63 -12.14
C ILE A 305 12.89 -14.71 -12.16
N ILE A 306 12.32 -15.25 -11.08
CA ILE A 306 10.96 -14.95 -10.64
C ILE A 306 11.07 -14.03 -9.44
N TYR A 307 10.09 -13.17 -9.23
CA TYR A 307 10.13 -12.21 -8.13
C TYR A 307 8.73 -11.88 -7.63
N LYS A 308 8.65 -11.41 -6.39
CA LYS A 308 7.43 -10.89 -5.76
C LYS A 308 7.79 -9.72 -4.85
N HIS A 309 6.90 -8.76 -4.70
CA HIS A 309 7.03 -7.72 -3.67
C HIS A 309 6.82 -8.34 -2.29
N HIS A 310 7.62 -7.96 -1.28
CA HIS A 310 7.44 -8.44 0.10
C HIS A 310 6.58 -7.56 0.97
#